data_1295e474ef30aaf67e3f21c150afafc6
#
_entry.id   1295e474ef30aaf67e3f21c150afafc6
#
_cell.length_a   1.000
_cell.length_b   1.000
_cell.length_c   1.000
_cell.angle_alpha   90.00
_cell.angle_beta   90.00
_cell.angle_gamma   90.00
#
_symmetry.space_group_name_H-M   'P 1'
#
loop_
_entity.id
_entity.type
_entity.pdbx_description
1 polymer ?
#
loop_
_entity_poly.entity_id
_entity_poly.type
_entity_poly.pdbx_seq_one_letter_code
_entity_poly.pdbx_strand_id
1 'polypeptide(L)'
;MGDFVNFFVGQSGSLSRTVTEADVEAFARTTGDTNPVHLDETYAGTTRFGRRIAHGMLAASYISVLLGTQFPGPGTIYLSQGLQFLHPVYLGDTLAVTATVTKYRPEKGVLTLQTAIRNQRGQTVVSGEAVCLVSELADLSGSVSGAAAG
;
A
#
# COMPACT_ATOMS: atom_id res chain seq x y z
N MET A 1 22.40 7.86 21.21
CA MET A 1 21.25 8.49 20.62
C MET A 1 20.92 7.84 19.30
N GLY A 2 19.80 7.15 19.21
CA GLY A 2 19.40 6.52 17.98
C GLY A 2 19.29 7.57 16.87
N ASP A 3 19.77 7.22 15.70
CA ASP A 3 19.59 8.05 14.54
C ASP A 3 18.08 8.08 14.26
N PHE A 4 17.43 9.14 14.69
CA PHE A 4 16.05 9.38 14.31
C PHE A 4 16.03 9.49 12.79
N VAL A 5 15.23 8.67 12.15
CA VAL A 5 15.03 8.80 10.72
C VAL A 5 14.43 10.18 10.48
N ASN A 6 15.20 11.05 9.86
CA ASN A 6 14.74 12.40 9.53
C ASN A 6 13.93 12.34 8.24
N PHE A 7 12.61 12.42 8.38
CA PHE A 7 11.73 12.55 7.23
C PHE A 7 11.66 14.00 6.78
N PHE A 8 11.44 14.21 5.49
CA PHE A 8 11.26 15.54 4.93
C PHE A 8 10.19 15.53 3.85
N VAL A 9 9.50 16.65 3.69
CA VAL A 9 8.47 16.82 2.68
C VAL A 9 9.07 16.62 1.28
N GLY A 10 8.41 15.79 0.48
CA GLY A 10 8.89 15.40 -0.86
C GLY A 10 9.67 14.11 -0.89
N GLN A 11 10.09 13.58 0.26
CA GLN A 11 10.73 12.27 0.33
C GLN A 11 9.73 11.19 -0.09
N SER A 12 10.17 10.25 -0.92
CA SER A 12 9.26 9.24 -1.45
C SER A 12 9.86 7.85 -1.45
N GLY A 13 8.99 6.86 -1.48
CA GLY A 13 9.32 5.46 -1.71
C GLY A 13 8.39 4.87 -2.75
N SER A 14 8.78 3.75 -3.33
CA SER A 14 7.98 3.08 -4.34
C SER A 14 8.25 1.59 -4.38
N LEU A 15 7.29 0.84 -4.90
CA LEU A 15 7.46 -0.57 -5.26
C LEU A 15 6.62 -0.89 -6.48
N SER A 16 6.91 -2.01 -7.11
CA SER A 16 6.16 -2.52 -8.26
C SER A 16 5.61 -3.89 -7.94
N ARG A 17 4.38 -4.16 -8.38
CA ARG A 17 3.69 -5.42 -8.14
C ARG A 17 2.82 -5.80 -9.33
N THR A 18 2.97 -7.02 -9.85
CA THR A 18 2.06 -7.55 -10.86
C THR A 18 0.94 -8.29 -10.16
N VAL A 19 -0.30 -7.98 -10.51
CA VAL A 19 -1.49 -8.63 -9.94
C VAL A 19 -1.73 -9.94 -10.68
N THR A 20 -1.58 -11.06 -9.98
CA THR A 20 -1.79 -12.38 -10.57
C THR A 20 -3.17 -12.94 -10.23
N GLU A 21 -3.62 -13.94 -10.99
CA GLU A 21 -4.83 -14.69 -10.65
C GLU A 21 -4.73 -15.30 -9.25
N ALA A 22 -3.57 -15.83 -8.89
CA ALA A 22 -3.34 -16.40 -7.57
C ALA A 22 -3.51 -15.35 -6.46
N ASP A 23 -3.09 -14.12 -6.68
CA ASP A 23 -3.28 -13.03 -5.72
C ASP A 23 -4.76 -12.73 -5.50
N VAL A 24 -5.55 -12.67 -6.57
CA VAL A 24 -7.00 -12.42 -6.52
C VAL A 24 -7.71 -13.55 -5.77
N GLU A 25 -7.38 -14.79 -6.08
CA GLU A 25 -7.96 -15.95 -5.40
C GLU A 25 -7.59 -16.00 -3.91
N ALA A 26 -6.34 -15.70 -3.59
CA ALA A 26 -5.88 -15.65 -2.20
C ALA A 26 -6.59 -14.56 -1.42
N PHE A 27 -6.77 -13.38 -2.01
CA PHE A 27 -7.50 -12.28 -1.38
C PHE A 27 -8.97 -12.64 -1.13
N ALA A 28 -9.61 -13.27 -2.12
CA ALA A 28 -10.99 -13.74 -1.97
C ALA A 28 -11.13 -14.76 -0.84
N ARG A 29 -10.19 -15.71 -0.73
CA ARG A 29 -10.18 -16.70 0.35
C ARG A 29 -9.98 -16.05 1.71
N THR A 30 -9.04 -15.11 1.81
CA THR A 30 -8.68 -14.47 3.08
C THR A 30 -9.81 -13.60 3.61
N THR A 31 -10.47 -12.86 2.73
CA THR A 31 -11.50 -11.88 3.13
C THR A 31 -12.92 -12.42 3.05
N GLY A 32 -13.16 -13.43 2.24
CA GLY A 32 -14.51 -13.88 1.89
C GLY A 32 -15.17 -13.06 0.79
N ASP A 33 -14.46 -12.11 0.17
CA ASP A 33 -14.99 -11.32 -0.94
C ASP A 33 -14.95 -12.13 -2.23
N THR A 34 -16.01 -12.88 -2.46
CA THR A 34 -16.18 -13.76 -3.62
C THR A 34 -17.06 -13.14 -4.70
N ASN A 35 -17.10 -11.82 -4.78
CA ASN A 35 -17.84 -11.12 -5.83
C ASN A 35 -17.44 -11.69 -7.20
N PRO A 36 -18.40 -12.17 -8.02
CA PRO A 36 -18.08 -12.87 -9.27
C PRO A 36 -17.35 -12.00 -10.31
N VAL A 37 -17.40 -10.69 -10.19
CA VAL A 37 -16.62 -9.81 -11.09
C VAL A 37 -15.10 -10.04 -10.94
N HIS A 38 -14.67 -10.60 -9.84
CA HIS A 38 -13.26 -10.92 -9.60
C HIS A 38 -12.90 -12.37 -9.95
N LEU A 39 -13.86 -13.29 -9.83
CA LEU A 39 -13.57 -14.72 -9.84
C LEU A 39 -14.15 -15.48 -11.06
N ASP A 40 -15.16 -14.92 -11.71
CA ASP A 40 -15.90 -15.62 -12.77
C ASP A 40 -15.71 -14.87 -14.10
N GLU A 41 -14.92 -15.46 -14.99
CA GLU A 41 -14.62 -14.86 -16.30
C GLU A 41 -15.87 -14.65 -17.16
N THR A 42 -16.80 -15.61 -17.12
CA THR A 42 -18.06 -15.53 -17.88
C THR A 42 -18.90 -14.37 -17.36
N TYR A 43 -19.04 -14.27 -16.04
CA TYR A 43 -19.78 -13.17 -15.43
C TYR A 43 -19.09 -11.81 -15.74
N ALA A 44 -17.80 -11.74 -15.54
CA ALA A 44 -17.03 -10.50 -15.78
C ALA A 44 -17.13 -10.05 -17.23
N GLY A 45 -17.18 -10.98 -18.17
CA GLY A 45 -17.36 -10.71 -19.58
C GLY A 45 -18.68 -10.04 -19.94
N THR A 46 -19.71 -10.18 -19.08
CA THR A 46 -21.01 -9.52 -19.27
C THR A 46 -21.03 -8.11 -18.70
N THR A 47 -20.03 -7.73 -17.94
CA THR A 47 -19.94 -6.40 -17.34
C THR A 47 -19.26 -5.42 -18.27
N ARG A 48 -19.38 -4.12 -17.95
CA ARG A 48 -18.69 -3.06 -18.71
C ARG A 48 -17.16 -3.21 -18.70
N PHE A 49 -16.62 -4.01 -17.78
CA PHE A 49 -15.17 -4.24 -17.69
C PHE A 49 -14.67 -5.26 -18.72
N GLY A 50 -15.55 -6.13 -19.23
CA GLY A 50 -15.26 -7.10 -20.28
C GLY A 50 -14.45 -8.32 -19.84
N ARG A 51 -13.83 -8.28 -18.67
CA ARG A 51 -13.04 -9.38 -18.10
C ARG A 51 -12.88 -9.15 -16.59
N ARG A 52 -12.31 -10.14 -15.91
CA ARG A 52 -12.14 -10.09 -14.46
C ARG A 52 -11.26 -8.90 -14.06
N ILE A 53 -11.70 -8.23 -13.00
CA ILE A 53 -10.93 -7.17 -12.36
C ILE A 53 -10.49 -7.61 -10.97
N ALA A 54 -9.38 -7.08 -10.49
CA ALA A 54 -8.93 -7.31 -9.12
C ALA A 54 -9.81 -6.51 -8.15
N HIS A 55 -9.89 -7.01 -6.91
CA HIS A 55 -10.52 -6.26 -5.82
C HIS A 55 -9.79 -4.92 -5.65
N GLY A 56 -10.53 -3.84 -5.53
CA GLY A 56 -9.93 -2.54 -5.23
C GLY A 56 -9.09 -2.58 -3.97
N MET A 57 -9.58 -3.25 -2.94
CA MET A 57 -8.85 -3.38 -1.67
C MET A 57 -7.61 -4.26 -1.77
N LEU A 58 -7.54 -5.19 -2.72
CA LEU A 58 -6.30 -5.92 -2.99
C LEU A 58 -5.23 -4.95 -3.50
N ALA A 59 -5.55 -4.17 -4.51
CA ALA A 59 -4.63 -3.14 -5.02
C ALA A 59 -4.24 -2.15 -3.91
N ALA A 60 -5.20 -1.68 -3.13
CA ALA A 60 -4.96 -0.77 -2.02
C ALA A 60 -4.03 -1.38 -0.97
N SER A 61 -4.09 -2.71 -0.76
CA SER A 61 -3.25 -3.39 0.22
C SER A 61 -1.76 -3.29 -0.12
N TYR A 62 -1.41 -3.05 -1.38
CA TYR A 62 -0.01 -2.85 -1.77
C TYR A 62 0.57 -1.54 -1.24
N ILE A 63 -0.27 -0.57 -0.89
CA ILE A 63 0.17 0.62 -0.13
C ILE A 63 0.70 0.17 1.24
N SER A 64 -0.02 -0.74 1.90
CA SER A 64 0.42 -1.28 3.19
C SER A 64 1.77 -1.99 3.07
N VAL A 65 2.00 -2.73 1.99
CA VAL A 65 3.30 -3.38 1.74
C VAL A 65 4.41 -2.34 1.66
N LEU A 66 4.20 -1.28 0.87
CA LEU A 66 5.19 -0.22 0.74
C LEU A 66 5.50 0.42 2.08
N LEU A 67 4.47 0.85 2.80
CA LEU A 67 4.64 1.59 4.05
C LEU A 67 5.28 0.74 5.16
N GLY A 68 4.91 -0.52 5.23
CA GLY A 68 5.34 -1.40 6.32
C GLY A 68 6.67 -2.11 6.08
N THR A 69 7.10 -2.26 4.83
CA THR A 69 8.29 -3.05 4.52
C THR A 69 9.42 -2.27 3.88
N GLN A 70 9.14 -1.12 3.26
CA GLN A 70 10.14 -0.37 2.52
C GLN A 70 10.23 1.10 2.94
N PHE A 71 9.13 1.86 2.90
CA PHE A 71 9.16 3.27 3.23
C PHE A 71 7.81 3.72 3.84
N PRO A 72 7.81 4.18 5.08
CA PRO A 72 8.91 4.38 6.05
C PRO A 72 9.62 3.10 6.47
N GLY A 73 8.97 1.93 6.34
CA GLY A 73 9.59 0.65 6.59
C GLY A 73 9.14 -0.03 7.89
N PRO A 74 9.84 -1.11 8.29
CA PRO A 74 9.44 -1.91 9.45
C PRO A 74 9.27 -1.07 10.70
N GLY A 75 8.21 -1.33 11.47
CA GLY A 75 7.84 -0.58 12.66
C GLY A 75 6.83 0.53 12.39
N THR A 76 6.55 0.86 11.13
CA THR A 76 5.49 1.82 10.78
C THR A 76 4.14 1.29 11.21
N ILE A 77 3.37 2.13 11.90
CA ILE A 77 2.01 1.82 12.32
C ILE A 77 1.04 2.63 11.45
N TYR A 78 0.13 1.93 10.80
CA TYR A 78 -0.88 2.54 9.95
C TYR A 78 -1.98 3.17 10.81
N LEU A 79 -2.21 4.46 10.70
CA LEU A 79 -3.25 5.16 11.47
C LEU A 79 -4.49 5.40 10.63
N SER A 80 -4.32 5.83 9.39
CA SER A 80 -5.46 6.09 8.49
C SER A 80 -5.05 6.01 7.03
N GLN A 81 -6.04 5.77 6.17
CA GLN A 81 -5.87 5.77 4.72
C GLN A 81 -7.15 6.23 4.07
N GLY A 82 -7.07 7.31 3.30
CA GLY A 82 -8.10 7.66 2.33
C GLY A 82 -7.86 6.91 1.03
N LEU A 83 -8.92 6.51 0.34
CA LEU A 83 -8.83 5.76 -0.92
C LEU A 83 -9.86 6.29 -1.91
N GLN A 84 -9.43 6.51 -3.13
CA GLN A 84 -10.29 6.71 -4.28
C GLN A 84 -9.90 5.69 -5.34
N PHE A 85 -10.86 4.92 -5.82
CA PHE A 85 -10.68 3.92 -6.86
C PHE A 85 -11.07 4.54 -8.19
N LEU A 86 -10.07 4.90 -9.00
CA LEU A 86 -10.27 5.74 -10.18
C LEU A 86 -10.43 4.94 -11.47
N HIS A 87 -9.75 3.79 -11.57
CA HIS A 87 -9.81 2.91 -12.72
C HIS A 87 -9.73 1.45 -12.28
N PRO A 88 -10.35 0.52 -13.04
CA PRO A 88 -10.25 -0.89 -12.72
C PRO A 88 -8.81 -1.40 -12.86
N VAL A 89 -8.47 -2.35 -12.02
CA VAL A 89 -7.21 -3.10 -12.13
C VAL A 89 -7.52 -4.47 -12.68
N TYR A 90 -6.92 -4.80 -13.80
CA TYR A 90 -7.09 -6.10 -14.44
C TYR A 90 -6.04 -7.09 -13.96
N LEU A 91 -6.40 -8.38 -13.96
CA LEU A 91 -5.42 -9.42 -13.69
C LEU A 91 -4.31 -9.33 -14.74
N GLY A 92 -3.06 -9.39 -14.30
CA GLY A 92 -1.89 -9.21 -15.16
C GLY A 92 -1.36 -7.78 -15.19
N ASP A 93 -2.11 -6.80 -14.67
CA ASP A 93 -1.61 -5.43 -14.59
C ASP A 93 -0.39 -5.36 -13.66
N THR A 94 0.59 -4.56 -14.05
CA THR A 94 1.73 -4.23 -13.20
C THR A 94 1.52 -2.85 -12.60
N LEU A 95 1.50 -2.81 -11.27
CA LEU A 95 1.17 -1.61 -10.51
C LEU A 95 2.43 -1.00 -9.91
N ALA A 96 2.62 0.29 -10.15
CA ALA A 96 3.64 1.09 -9.47
C ALA A 96 2.98 1.79 -8.29
N VAL A 97 3.43 1.50 -7.08
CA VAL A 97 2.91 2.05 -5.83
C VAL A 97 3.90 3.07 -5.32
N THR A 98 3.43 4.29 -5.04
CA THR A 98 4.28 5.38 -4.54
C THR A 98 3.68 6.01 -3.30
N ALA A 99 4.54 6.46 -2.41
CA ALA A 99 4.16 7.24 -1.24
C ALA A 99 5.14 8.40 -1.09
N THR A 100 4.61 9.61 -0.95
CA THR A 100 5.40 10.84 -0.87
C THR A 100 5.02 11.61 0.38
N VAL A 101 6.01 11.96 1.19
CA VAL A 101 5.78 12.72 2.42
C VAL A 101 5.25 14.11 2.09
N THR A 102 4.11 14.45 2.66
CA THR A 102 3.50 15.78 2.55
C THR A 102 3.56 16.54 3.86
N LYS A 103 3.68 15.85 4.99
CA LYS A 103 3.76 16.47 6.30
C LYS A 103 4.47 15.52 7.28
N TYR A 104 5.31 16.09 8.11
CA TYR A 104 5.95 15.35 9.20
C TYR A 104 5.86 16.17 10.50
N ARG A 105 5.42 15.50 11.57
CA ARG A 105 5.33 16.07 12.92
C ARG A 105 6.24 15.25 13.84
N PRO A 106 7.53 15.61 13.91
CA PRO A 106 8.50 14.82 14.68
C PRO A 106 8.18 14.74 16.16
N GLU A 107 7.56 15.80 16.73
CA GLU A 107 7.16 15.84 18.14
C GLU A 107 6.09 14.81 18.49
N LYS A 108 5.36 14.32 17.50
CA LYS A 108 4.32 13.28 17.65
C LYS A 108 4.69 11.97 16.97
N GLY A 109 5.75 11.97 16.17
CA GLY A 109 6.10 10.81 15.33
C GLY A 109 5.05 10.51 14.28
N VAL A 110 4.36 11.52 13.74
CA VAL A 110 3.27 11.35 12.77
C VAL A 110 3.69 11.84 11.41
N LEU A 111 3.55 10.96 10.42
CA LEU A 111 3.91 11.20 9.03
C LEU A 111 2.66 11.11 8.17
N THR A 112 2.46 12.12 7.33
CA THR A 112 1.39 12.12 6.32
C THR A 112 2.01 11.94 4.94
N LEU A 113 1.44 11.02 4.15
CA LEU A 113 1.96 10.70 2.82
C LEU A 113 0.83 10.72 1.79
N GLN A 114 1.10 11.31 0.64
CA GLN A 114 0.27 11.13 -0.53
C GLN A 114 0.61 9.78 -1.15
N THR A 115 -0.41 8.94 -1.37
CA THR A 115 -0.24 7.62 -1.94
C THR A 115 -0.90 7.53 -3.30
N ALA A 116 -0.27 6.83 -4.23
CA ALA A 116 -0.81 6.62 -5.56
C ALA A 116 -0.38 5.26 -6.09
N ILE A 117 -1.29 4.63 -6.84
CA ILE A 117 -1.01 3.39 -7.56
C ILE A 117 -1.33 3.65 -9.03
N ARG A 118 -0.37 3.35 -9.90
CA ARG A 118 -0.52 3.49 -11.34
C ARG A 118 -0.31 2.16 -12.04
N ASN A 119 -1.06 1.93 -13.11
CA ASN A 119 -0.85 0.75 -13.94
C ASN A 119 0.28 0.99 -14.96
N GLN A 120 0.59 -0.02 -15.77
CA GLN A 120 1.66 0.03 -16.79
C GLN A 120 1.38 1.04 -17.90
N ARG A 121 0.14 1.51 -18.02
CA ARG A 121 -0.24 2.56 -18.98
C ARG A 121 -0.12 3.97 -18.42
N GLY A 122 0.36 4.09 -17.17
CA GLY A 122 0.49 5.38 -16.50
C GLY A 122 -0.82 5.93 -15.92
N GLN A 123 -1.91 5.17 -15.94
CA GLN A 123 -3.16 5.60 -15.34
C GLN A 123 -3.10 5.44 -13.82
N THR A 124 -3.53 6.46 -13.10
CA THR A 124 -3.69 6.36 -11.64
C THR A 124 -4.96 5.55 -11.35
N VAL A 125 -4.78 4.37 -10.78
CA VAL A 125 -5.90 3.46 -10.48
C VAL A 125 -6.43 3.66 -9.07
N VAL A 126 -5.54 3.99 -8.12
CA VAL A 126 -5.90 4.30 -6.73
C VAL A 126 -5.12 5.53 -6.29
N SER A 127 -5.78 6.44 -5.58
CA SER A 127 -5.09 7.55 -4.93
C SER A 127 -5.67 7.81 -3.55
N GLY A 128 -4.89 8.46 -2.70
CA GLY A 128 -5.34 8.83 -1.37
C GLY A 128 -4.22 9.32 -0.48
N GLU A 129 -4.55 9.46 0.80
CA GLU A 129 -3.62 9.97 1.79
C GLU A 129 -3.49 8.97 2.93
N ALA A 130 -2.27 8.67 3.31
CA ALA A 130 -1.94 7.82 4.44
C ALA A 130 -1.43 8.66 5.61
N VAL A 131 -1.79 8.26 6.83
CA VAL A 131 -1.20 8.80 8.05
C VAL A 131 -0.61 7.64 8.82
N CYS A 132 0.66 7.77 9.20
CA CYS A 132 1.42 6.72 9.86
C CYS A 132 2.05 7.24 11.13
N LEU A 133 2.15 6.38 12.13
CA LEU A 133 2.97 6.60 13.30
C LEU A 133 4.34 6.00 13.04
N VAL A 134 5.38 6.82 13.12
CA VAL A 134 6.77 6.42 12.85
C VAL A 134 7.65 6.51 14.10
N SER A 135 7.09 6.88 15.24
CA SER A 135 7.80 6.89 16.52
C SER A 135 8.27 5.49 16.92
N GLU A 136 7.50 4.46 16.52
CA GLU A 136 7.86 3.06 16.77
C GLU A 136 9.13 2.62 16.02
N LEU A 137 9.46 3.27 14.90
CA LEU A 137 10.72 3.01 14.19
C LEU A 137 11.93 3.31 15.09
N ALA A 138 11.89 4.43 15.79
CA ALA A 138 12.95 4.81 16.73
C ALA A 138 12.96 3.86 17.92
N ASP A 139 11.79 3.50 18.45
CA ASP A 139 11.65 2.58 19.58
C ASP A 139 12.17 1.18 19.21
N LEU A 140 11.81 0.68 18.03
CA LEU A 140 12.29 -0.60 17.57
C LEU A 140 13.80 -0.63 17.35
N SER A 141 14.38 0.41 16.80
CA SER A 141 15.83 0.48 16.65
C SER A 141 16.52 0.52 18.00
N GLY A 142 15.92 1.18 18.98
CA GLY A 142 16.39 1.18 20.35
C GLY A 142 16.25 -0.18 21.03
N SER A 143 15.13 -0.86 20.84
CA SER A 143 14.90 -2.17 21.45
C SER A 143 15.76 -3.27 20.82
N VAL A 144 15.97 -3.22 19.51
CA VAL A 144 16.88 -4.16 18.82
C VAL A 144 18.30 -3.95 19.30
N SER A 145 18.72 -2.72 19.49
CA SER A 145 20.02 -2.39 20.05
C SER A 145 20.15 -2.92 21.47
N GLY A 146 19.11 -2.78 22.29
CA GLY A 146 19.08 -3.31 23.65
C GLY A 146 19.05 -4.83 23.71
N ALA A 147 18.32 -5.49 22.82
CA ALA A 147 18.28 -6.95 22.74
C ALA A 147 19.63 -7.54 22.28
N ALA A 148 20.35 -6.86 21.41
CA ALA A 148 21.67 -7.28 20.97
C ALA A 148 22.73 -7.08 22.07
N ALA A 149 22.52 -6.15 23.01
CA ALA A 149 23.40 -5.89 24.13
C ALA A 149 23.14 -6.80 25.34
N GLY A 150 22.01 -7.49 25.38
CA GLY A 150 21.66 -8.46 26.41
C GLY A 150 22.03 -9.86 26.05
#